data_1ecd37bc453fd414da8a8cfbff118201
#
_entry.id   1ecd37bc453fd414da8a8cfbff118201
#
_cell.length_a   1.000
_cell.length_b   1.000
_cell.length_c   1.000
_cell.angle_alpha   90.00
_cell.angle_beta   90.00
_cell.angle_gamma   90.00
#
_symmetry.space_group_name_H-M   'P 1'
#
loop_
_entity.id
_entity.type
_entity.pdbx_description
1 polymer ?
#
loop_
_entity_poly.entity_id
_entity_poly.type
_entity_poly.pdbx_seq_one_letter_code
_entity_poly.pdbx_strand_id
1 'polypeptide(L)'
;FTGILGQVITHEEGHRSVLTELGIGSVSKPFFDKNLVAKVTGVTDETLINLRNTDFPNFIRLHTAGLESDYAYLKKEDHLFNFNEEDYGTIYADYFARKLGSQFYYLTLLFKTKVDIKEQDDKELDRDIVGHDIYGMIRHLHRPEMEFYRYTNYNQLTYEEQKYAKKIGYLSLFNFLNPNIWRGKKVQLSENTLATPSISFSLAPFGYFIEENMSLLINNK
;
A
#
# COMPACT_ATOMS: atom_id res chain seq x y z
N PHE A 1 18.01 -6.54 1.43
CA PHE A 1 17.33 -7.49 0.52
C PHE A 1 16.09 -8.09 1.18
N THR A 2 16.18 -8.51 2.45
CA THR A 2 15.06 -9.09 3.22
C THR A 2 13.90 -8.13 3.38
N GLY A 3 14.13 -6.84 3.62
CA GLY A 3 13.10 -5.83 3.79
C GLY A 3 12.21 -5.64 2.56
N ILE A 4 12.83 -5.52 1.38
CA ILE A 4 12.07 -5.37 0.13
C ILE A 4 11.26 -6.63 -0.17
N LEU A 5 11.84 -7.82 -0.02
CA LEU A 5 11.13 -9.07 -0.23
C LEU A 5 9.98 -9.23 0.78
N GLY A 6 10.25 -8.91 2.04
CA GLY A 6 9.23 -8.93 3.09
C GLY A 6 8.08 -7.95 2.82
N GLN A 7 8.38 -6.77 2.26
CA GLN A 7 7.35 -5.82 1.83
C GLN A 7 6.47 -6.40 0.74
N VAL A 8 7.07 -6.95 -0.32
CA VAL A 8 6.30 -7.57 -1.41
C VAL A 8 5.39 -8.68 -0.90
N ILE A 9 5.90 -9.56 -0.01
CA ILE A 9 5.08 -10.62 0.61
C ILE A 9 3.92 -10.01 1.39
N THR A 10 4.18 -9.00 2.23
CA THR A 10 3.15 -8.35 3.05
C THR A 10 2.07 -7.70 2.16
N HIS A 11 2.49 -7.07 1.07
CA HIS A 11 1.63 -6.42 0.11
C HIS A 11 0.69 -7.41 -0.58
N GLU A 12 1.23 -8.46 -1.19
CA GLU A 12 0.44 -9.48 -1.87
C GLU A 12 -0.50 -10.24 -0.91
N GLU A 13 -0.05 -10.53 0.31
CA GLU A 13 -0.90 -11.11 1.34
C GLU A 13 -2.02 -10.16 1.79
N GLY A 14 -1.82 -8.84 1.70
CA GLY A 14 -2.88 -7.85 1.87
C GLY A 14 -4.04 -8.08 0.90
N HIS A 15 -3.75 -8.16 -0.39
CA HIS A 15 -4.76 -8.44 -1.42
C HIS A 15 -5.43 -9.81 -1.20
N ARG A 16 -4.63 -10.84 -0.95
CA ARG A 16 -5.13 -12.20 -0.72
C ARG A 16 -6.03 -12.28 0.51
N SER A 17 -5.74 -11.52 1.57
CA SER A 17 -6.51 -11.56 2.81
C SER A 17 -7.96 -11.10 2.62
N VAL A 18 -8.20 -10.08 1.79
CA VAL A 18 -9.55 -9.62 1.44
C VAL A 18 -10.34 -10.74 0.77
N LEU A 19 -9.74 -11.43 -0.21
CA LEU A 19 -10.40 -12.55 -0.87
C LEU A 19 -10.68 -13.71 0.09
N THR A 20 -9.72 -14.02 0.97
CA THR A 20 -9.89 -15.06 2.00
C THR A 20 -11.03 -14.74 2.96
N GLU A 21 -11.13 -13.48 3.41
CA GLU A 21 -12.22 -13.01 4.27
C GLU A 21 -13.59 -13.19 3.61
N LEU A 22 -13.65 -13.01 2.29
CA LEU A 22 -14.86 -13.17 1.48
C LEU A 22 -15.13 -14.63 1.06
N GLY A 23 -14.30 -15.59 1.47
CA GLY A 23 -14.43 -16.98 1.06
C GLY A 23 -14.03 -17.26 -0.40
N ILE A 24 -13.33 -16.33 -1.05
CA ILE A 24 -12.85 -16.47 -2.42
C ILE A 24 -11.44 -17.07 -2.39
N GLY A 25 -11.27 -18.22 -3.03
CA GLY A 25 -9.97 -18.88 -3.15
C GLY A 25 -9.01 -18.07 -4.04
N SER A 26 -7.76 -17.91 -3.58
CA SER A 26 -6.72 -17.21 -4.34
C SER A 26 -5.32 -17.71 -3.98
N VAL A 27 -4.32 -17.40 -4.80
CA VAL A 27 -2.93 -17.82 -4.63
C VAL A 27 -2.03 -16.60 -4.71
N SER A 28 -1.31 -16.32 -3.62
CA SER A 28 -0.26 -15.31 -3.62
C SER A 28 1.00 -15.85 -4.30
N LYS A 29 1.55 -15.07 -5.22
CA LYS A 29 2.83 -15.30 -5.89
C LYS A 29 3.75 -14.11 -5.57
N PRO A 30 4.33 -14.05 -4.36
CA PRO A 30 5.05 -12.88 -3.88
C PRO A 30 6.45 -12.73 -4.46
N PHE A 31 6.91 -13.67 -5.27
CA PHE A 31 8.20 -13.59 -5.94
C PHE A 31 8.03 -13.03 -7.33
N PHE A 32 8.92 -12.11 -7.69
CA PHE A 32 8.93 -11.50 -9.01
C PHE A 32 9.01 -12.56 -10.11
N ASP A 33 8.09 -12.49 -11.04
CA ASP A 33 8.11 -13.28 -12.26
C ASP A 33 9.13 -12.72 -13.28
N LYS A 34 9.16 -13.29 -14.48
CA LYS A 34 10.03 -12.81 -15.59
C LYS A 34 9.78 -11.36 -15.99
N ASN A 35 8.64 -10.77 -15.61
CA ASN A 35 8.26 -9.38 -15.87
C ASN A 35 8.51 -8.48 -14.66
N LEU A 36 9.14 -9.00 -13.60
CA LEU A 36 9.36 -8.32 -12.32
C LEU A 36 8.06 -7.93 -11.61
N VAL A 37 7.03 -8.74 -11.73
CA VAL A 37 5.73 -8.55 -11.08
C VAL A 37 5.51 -9.63 -10.03
N ALA A 38 5.21 -9.24 -8.81
CA ALA A 38 4.55 -10.07 -7.81
C ALA A 38 3.05 -9.93 -7.99
N LYS A 39 2.26 -10.94 -7.66
CA LYS A 39 0.82 -10.93 -7.94
C LYS A 39 0.02 -11.90 -7.09
N VAL A 40 -1.27 -11.65 -6.97
CA VAL A 40 -2.26 -12.62 -6.49
C VAL A 40 -3.09 -13.14 -7.67
N THR A 41 -3.29 -14.44 -7.75
CA THR A 41 -3.92 -15.11 -8.89
C THR A 41 -4.98 -16.10 -8.42
N GLY A 42 -5.64 -16.80 -9.34
CA GLY A 42 -6.60 -17.87 -9.04
C GLY A 42 -8.06 -17.41 -9.03
N VAL A 43 -8.36 -16.19 -9.48
CA VAL A 43 -9.70 -15.63 -9.48
C VAL A 43 -10.14 -15.31 -10.92
N THR A 44 -11.35 -15.69 -11.28
CA THR A 44 -11.93 -15.40 -12.61
C THR A 44 -12.48 -13.98 -12.69
N ASP A 45 -12.60 -13.45 -13.92
CA ASP A 45 -13.27 -12.17 -14.18
C ASP A 45 -14.73 -12.20 -13.70
N GLU A 46 -15.43 -13.32 -13.89
CA GLU A 46 -16.80 -13.51 -13.41
C GLU A 46 -16.88 -13.29 -11.89
N THR A 47 -15.95 -13.87 -11.12
CA THR A 47 -15.91 -13.70 -9.67
C THR A 47 -15.64 -12.25 -9.28
N LEU A 48 -14.70 -11.56 -9.96
CA LEU A 48 -14.40 -10.15 -9.69
C LEU A 48 -15.55 -9.23 -10.09
N ILE A 49 -16.22 -9.51 -11.20
CA ILE A 49 -17.44 -8.79 -11.64
C ILE A 49 -18.55 -8.96 -10.60
N ASN A 50 -18.77 -10.19 -10.14
CA ASN A 50 -19.77 -10.46 -9.11
C ASN A 50 -19.44 -9.71 -7.83
N LEU A 51 -18.20 -9.78 -7.35
CA LEU A 51 -17.74 -9.02 -6.16
C LEU A 51 -17.99 -7.53 -6.33
N ARG A 52 -17.59 -6.94 -7.46
CA ARG A 52 -17.84 -5.52 -7.75
C ARG A 52 -19.31 -5.15 -7.69
N ASN A 53 -20.18 -6.00 -8.23
CA ASN A 53 -21.60 -5.72 -8.35
C ASN A 53 -22.38 -5.96 -7.06
N THR A 54 -21.92 -6.87 -6.19
CA THR A 54 -22.61 -7.25 -4.95
C THR A 54 -21.99 -6.64 -3.71
N ASP A 55 -20.68 -6.37 -3.73
CA ASP A 55 -19.93 -5.80 -2.58
C ASP A 55 -18.84 -4.85 -3.09
N PHE A 56 -19.28 -3.73 -3.64
CA PHE A 56 -18.38 -2.72 -4.20
C PHE A 56 -17.33 -2.18 -3.20
N PRO A 57 -17.64 -1.94 -1.91
CA PRO A 57 -16.62 -1.52 -0.94
C PRO A 57 -15.47 -2.51 -0.80
N ASN A 58 -15.75 -3.80 -0.71
CA ASN A 58 -14.70 -4.82 -0.64
C ASN A 58 -13.97 -5.01 -1.98
N PHE A 59 -14.64 -4.81 -3.11
CA PHE A 59 -13.97 -4.77 -4.40
C PHE A 59 -12.96 -3.61 -4.49
N ILE A 60 -13.31 -2.41 -4.01
CA ILE A 60 -12.35 -1.30 -3.93
C ILE A 60 -11.23 -1.60 -2.93
N ARG A 61 -11.57 -2.18 -1.76
CA ARG A 61 -10.57 -2.61 -0.78
C ARG A 61 -9.59 -3.64 -1.35
N LEU A 62 -10.04 -4.48 -2.25
CA LEU A 62 -9.15 -5.41 -2.94
C LEU A 62 -7.99 -4.69 -3.64
N HIS A 63 -8.22 -3.50 -4.18
CA HIS A 63 -7.18 -2.68 -4.78
C HIS A 63 -6.27 -1.98 -3.75
N THR A 64 -6.79 -1.58 -2.60
CA THR A 64 -6.01 -0.82 -1.59
C THR A 64 -5.29 -1.70 -0.58
N ALA A 65 -5.70 -2.97 -0.46
CA ALA A 65 -5.32 -3.86 0.64
C ALA A 65 -3.81 -4.14 0.74
N GLY A 66 -3.10 -4.18 -0.38
CA GLY A 66 -1.65 -4.30 -0.38
C GLY A 66 -1.00 -3.11 0.34
N LEU A 67 -1.39 -1.88 -0.02
CA LEU A 67 -0.88 -0.65 0.57
C LEU A 67 -1.36 -0.44 2.02
N GLU A 68 -2.58 -0.87 2.35
CA GLU A 68 -3.08 -0.88 3.73
C GLU A 68 -2.26 -1.83 4.61
N SER A 69 -1.91 -3.00 4.08
CA SER A 69 -1.08 -3.99 4.76
C SER A 69 0.35 -3.49 5.00
N ASP A 70 0.96 -2.88 3.98
CA ASP A 70 2.25 -2.20 4.10
C ASP A 70 2.22 -1.10 5.18
N TYR A 71 1.16 -0.29 5.17
CA TYR A 71 0.98 0.77 6.15
C TYR A 71 0.85 0.23 7.57
N ALA A 72 0.02 -0.79 7.78
CA ALA A 72 -0.18 -1.41 9.10
C ALA A 72 1.12 -1.99 9.65
N TYR A 73 1.93 -2.62 8.80
CA TYR A 73 3.23 -3.15 9.18
C TYR A 73 4.20 -2.04 9.59
N LEU A 74 4.32 -0.99 8.78
CA LEU A 74 5.17 0.16 9.07
C LEU A 74 4.76 0.90 10.35
N LYS A 75 3.46 0.98 10.64
CA LYS A 75 2.95 1.51 11.92
C LYS A 75 3.43 0.68 13.11
N LYS A 76 3.41 -0.64 12.98
CA LYS A 76 3.94 -1.54 14.01
C LYS A 76 5.42 -1.30 14.25
N GLU A 77 6.21 -1.14 13.20
CA GLU A 77 7.64 -0.85 13.32
C GLU A 77 7.91 0.53 13.91
N ASP A 78 7.16 1.56 13.49
CA ASP A 78 7.22 2.90 14.11
C ASP A 78 6.95 2.82 15.61
N HIS A 79 5.98 2.01 16.04
CA HIS A 79 5.70 1.79 17.45
C HIS A 79 6.87 1.13 18.17
N LEU A 80 7.49 0.13 17.58
CA LEU A 80 8.68 -0.52 18.15
C LEU A 80 9.84 0.47 18.33
N PHE A 81 10.10 1.32 17.35
CA PHE A 81 11.17 2.35 17.46
C PHE A 81 10.87 3.41 18.52
N ASN A 82 9.60 3.76 18.69
CA ASN A 82 9.25 4.77 19.66
C ASN A 82 9.38 4.29 21.10
N PHE A 83 9.28 2.97 21.34
CA PHE A 83 9.23 2.42 22.70
C PHE A 83 10.36 1.43 23.06
N ASN A 84 11.07 0.86 22.07
CA ASN A 84 12.17 -0.07 22.30
C ASN A 84 13.46 0.49 21.76
N GLU A 85 14.46 0.73 22.64
CA GLU A 85 15.74 1.33 22.24
C GLU A 85 16.83 0.31 21.87
N GLU A 86 16.66 -0.97 22.22
CA GLU A 86 17.78 -1.92 22.30
C GLU A 86 18.20 -2.56 20.97
N ASP A 87 17.38 -2.55 19.91
CA ASP A 87 17.66 -3.31 18.66
C ASP A 87 17.56 -2.46 17.39
N TYR A 88 18.09 -1.26 17.42
CA TYR A 88 17.88 -0.26 16.38
C TYR A 88 18.48 -0.63 15.00
N GLY A 89 19.56 -1.42 14.97
CA GLY A 89 20.36 -1.59 13.76
C GLY A 89 19.69 -2.43 12.66
N THR A 90 19.29 -3.65 12.99
CA THR A 90 18.78 -4.62 12.00
C THR A 90 17.31 -4.29 11.62
N ILE A 91 16.50 -3.98 12.62
CA ILE A 91 15.09 -3.60 12.45
C ILE A 91 14.99 -2.30 11.64
N TYR A 92 15.87 -1.33 11.89
CA TYR A 92 15.86 -0.08 11.15
C TYR A 92 16.13 -0.26 9.64
N ALA A 93 17.06 -1.14 9.28
CA ALA A 93 17.32 -1.41 7.87
C ALA A 93 16.12 -2.02 7.15
N ASP A 94 15.37 -2.92 7.81
CA ASP A 94 14.13 -3.48 7.29
C ASP A 94 13.05 -2.41 7.15
N TYR A 95 12.80 -1.66 8.21
CA TYR A 95 11.88 -0.52 8.23
C TYR A 95 12.15 0.48 7.11
N PHE A 96 13.42 0.93 7.01
CA PHE A 96 13.80 1.92 6.01
C PHE A 96 13.59 1.40 4.58
N ALA A 97 13.96 0.15 4.32
CA ALA A 97 13.76 -0.47 3.02
C ALA A 97 12.27 -0.58 2.64
N ARG A 98 11.41 -0.99 3.60
CA ARG A 98 9.96 -1.06 3.40
C ARG A 98 9.33 0.31 3.22
N LYS A 99 9.74 1.28 4.05
CA LYS A 99 9.24 2.67 3.95
C LYS A 99 9.58 3.30 2.61
N LEU A 100 10.81 3.11 2.14
CA LEU A 100 11.21 3.59 0.81
C LEU A 100 10.48 2.85 -0.31
N GLY A 101 10.29 1.54 -0.19
CA GLY A 101 9.58 0.75 -1.20
C GLY A 101 8.13 1.21 -1.36
N SER A 102 7.37 1.29 -0.26
CA SER A 102 5.99 1.82 -0.27
C SER A 102 5.95 3.26 -0.79
N GLN A 103 6.90 4.10 -0.36
CA GLN A 103 6.96 5.49 -0.81
C GLN A 103 7.29 5.58 -2.30
N PHE A 104 8.19 4.75 -2.80
CA PHE A 104 8.53 4.72 -4.22
C PHE A 104 7.31 4.39 -5.08
N TYR A 105 6.47 3.46 -4.65
CA TYR A 105 5.21 3.14 -5.33
C TYR A 105 4.31 4.37 -5.50
N TYR A 106 4.11 5.17 -4.44
CA TYR A 106 3.36 6.43 -4.52
C TYR A 106 4.05 7.47 -5.42
N LEU A 107 5.38 7.55 -5.37
CA LEU A 107 6.12 8.53 -6.18
C LEU A 107 6.03 8.27 -7.68
N THR A 108 5.80 7.02 -8.11
CA THR A 108 5.58 6.69 -9.53
C THR A 108 4.41 7.48 -10.11
N LEU A 109 3.42 7.87 -9.29
CA LEU A 109 2.27 8.67 -9.71
C LEU A 109 2.64 10.11 -10.11
N LEU A 110 3.78 10.62 -9.63
CA LEU A 110 4.29 11.97 -9.95
C LEU A 110 5.07 12.00 -11.27
N PHE A 111 5.69 10.88 -11.59
CA PHE A 111 6.44 10.76 -12.82
C PHE A 111 5.50 10.30 -13.94
N LYS A 112 5.67 10.85 -15.13
CA LYS A 112 4.95 10.40 -16.34
C LYS A 112 5.41 9.01 -16.81
N THR A 113 6.04 8.24 -15.96
CA THR A 113 6.40 6.86 -16.23
C THR A 113 5.10 6.08 -16.34
N LYS A 114 4.71 5.82 -17.57
CA LYS A 114 3.63 4.91 -17.89
C LYS A 114 4.05 3.52 -17.43
N VAL A 115 3.55 3.11 -16.28
CA VAL A 115 3.57 1.70 -15.94
C VAL A 115 2.52 1.07 -16.84
N ASP A 116 2.93 0.62 -18.00
CA ASP A 116 2.08 -0.23 -18.85
C ASP A 116 2.09 -1.61 -18.21
N ILE A 117 0.99 -1.96 -17.59
CA ILE A 117 0.74 -3.32 -17.15
C ILE A 117 0.61 -4.14 -18.41
N LYS A 118 1.69 -4.79 -18.76
CA LYS A 118 1.68 -5.74 -19.88
C LYS A 118 0.82 -6.91 -19.46
N GLU A 119 -0.19 -7.14 -20.22
CA GLU A 119 -1.07 -8.27 -20.18
C GLU A 119 -0.28 -9.57 -20.10
N GLN A 120 -0.55 -10.39 -19.14
CA GLN A 120 -1.68 -11.29 -19.12
C GLN A 120 -1.20 -12.66 -19.51
N ASP A 121 -1.15 -13.49 -18.51
CA ASP A 121 -1.05 -14.91 -18.81
C ASP A 121 -2.28 -15.28 -19.67
N ASP A 122 -2.10 -16.15 -20.68
CA ASP A 122 -3.17 -16.60 -21.57
C ASP A 122 -4.31 -17.26 -20.78
N LYS A 123 -3.96 -17.87 -19.63
CA LYS A 123 -4.92 -18.49 -18.73
C LYS A 123 -5.42 -17.45 -17.72
N GLU A 124 -6.70 -17.26 -17.69
CA GLU A 124 -7.38 -16.32 -16.81
C GLU A 124 -6.98 -16.48 -15.33
N LEU A 125 -6.90 -17.71 -14.84
CA LEU A 125 -6.53 -18.02 -13.45
C LEU A 125 -5.06 -17.73 -13.10
N ASP A 126 -4.20 -17.48 -14.09
CA ASP A 126 -2.82 -17.06 -13.86
C ASP A 126 -2.64 -15.54 -13.90
N ARG A 127 -3.72 -14.80 -14.21
CA ARG A 127 -3.73 -13.35 -14.26
C ARG A 127 -3.74 -12.77 -12.86
N ASP A 128 -3.09 -11.61 -12.70
CA ASP A 128 -3.20 -10.83 -11.47
C ASP A 128 -4.64 -10.36 -11.25
N ILE A 129 -5.03 -10.23 -9.98
CA ILE A 129 -6.41 -9.86 -9.61
C ILE A 129 -6.72 -8.37 -9.79
N VAL A 130 -5.73 -7.48 -9.66
CA VAL A 130 -5.93 -6.01 -9.64
C VAL A 130 -5.04 -5.23 -10.60
N GLY A 131 -3.88 -5.74 -10.98
CA GLY A 131 -2.89 -5.03 -11.77
C GLY A 131 -2.27 -3.85 -11.00
N HIS A 132 -2.48 -2.60 -11.45
CA HIS A 132 -1.96 -1.44 -10.72
C HIS A 132 -3.00 -0.95 -9.71
N ASP A 133 -2.74 -1.17 -8.42
CA ASP A 133 -3.64 -0.89 -7.30
C ASP A 133 -4.30 0.47 -7.36
N ILE A 134 -3.49 1.53 -7.41
CA ILE A 134 -3.99 2.90 -7.33
C ILE A 134 -4.79 3.28 -8.58
N TYR A 135 -4.39 2.85 -9.77
CA TYR A 135 -5.13 3.18 -10.99
C TYR A 135 -6.47 2.44 -11.03
N GLY A 136 -6.47 1.16 -10.62
CA GLY A 136 -7.70 0.38 -10.50
C GLY A 136 -8.67 0.98 -9.49
N MET A 137 -8.17 1.28 -8.28
CA MET A 137 -8.97 1.97 -7.25
C MET A 137 -9.57 3.27 -7.78
N ILE A 138 -8.76 4.18 -8.32
CA ILE A 138 -9.22 5.49 -8.78
C ILE A 138 -10.30 5.34 -9.85
N ARG A 139 -10.05 4.51 -10.85
CA ARG A 139 -10.97 4.33 -11.95
C ARG A 139 -12.32 3.80 -11.50
N HIS A 140 -12.33 2.76 -10.67
CA HIS A 140 -13.58 2.19 -10.16
C HIS A 140 -14.31 3.13 -9.21
N LEU A 141 -13.58 3.88 -8.38
CA LEU A 141 -14.18 4.85 -7.45
C LEU A 141 -14.85 6.03 -8.18
N HIS A 142 -14.23 6.52 -9.24
CA HIS A 142 -14.72 7.69 -9.96
C HIS A 142 -15.73 7.35 -11.04
N ARG A 143 -15.72 6.11 -11.53
CA ARG A 143 -16.63 5.62 -12.59
C ARG A 143 -17.18 4.24 -12.26
N PRO A 144 -17.96 4.12 -11.17
CA PRO A 144 -18.49 2.82 -10.74
C PRO A 144 -19.38 2.14 -11.78
N GLU A 145 -20.03 2.94 -12.65
CA GLU A 145 -20.97 2.48 -13.69
C GLU A 145 -20.29 1.94 -14.96
N MET A 146 -18.97 2.11 -15.08
CA MET A 146 -18.29 1.67 -16.30
C MET A 146 -18.21 0.15 -16.40
N GLU A 147 -17.98 -0.34 -17.61
CA GLU A 147 -17.67 -1.74 -17.85
C GLU A 147 -16.46 -2.20 -17.00
N PHE A 148 -16.50 -3.45 -16.55
CA PHE A 148 -15.41 -4.03 -15.77
C PHE A 148 -14.16 -4.19 -16.63
N TYR A 149 -13.04 -3.79 -16.05
CA TYR A 149 -11.72 -4.07 -16.56
C TYR A 149 -10.84 -4.51 -15.39
N ARG A 150 -10.21 -5.67 -15.53
CA ARG A 150 -9.30 -6.18 -14.48
C ARG A 150 -8.12 -5.26 -14.28
N TYR A 151 -7.57 -4.70 -15.32
CA TYR A 151 -6.41 -3.81 -15.28
C TYR A 151 -6.74 -2.40 -15.74
N THR A 152 -6.04 -1.44 -15.15
CA THR A 152 -6.15 -0.03 -15.53
C THR A 152 -4.77 0.54 -15.76
N ASN A 153 -4.53 1.03 -16.97
CA ASN A 153 -3.33 1.76 -17.33
C ASN A 153 -3.51 3.27 -17.15
N TYR A 154 -2.42 4.01 -16.95
CA TYR A 154 -2.47 5.46 -16.73
C TYR A 154 -3.21 6.22 -17.86
N ASN A 155 -3.03 5.80 -19.11
CA ASN A 155 -3.67 6.43 -20.27
C ASN A 155 -5.19 6.16 -20.38
N GLN A 156 -5.71 5.22 -19.63
CA GLN A 156 -7.14 4.93 -19.52
C GLN A 156 -7.85 5.78 -18.46
N LEU A 157 -7.06 6.46 -17.61
CA LEU A 157 -7.57 7.42 -16.64
C LEU A 157 -7.98 8.71 -17.34
N THR A 158 -9.12 9.26 -16.94
CA THR A 158 -9.55 10.60 -17.35
C THR A 158 -8.60 11.67 -16.80
N TYR A 159 -8.69 12.89 -17.31
CA TYR A 159 -7.87 14.01 -16.81
C TYR A 159 -8.04 14.23 -15.29
N GLU A 160 -9.28 14.17 -14.78
CA GLU A 160 -9.54 14.34 -13.35
C GLU A 160 -9.01 13.16 -12.50
N GLU A 161 -9.11 11.94 -12.99
CA GLU A 161 -8.52 10.76 -12.36
C GLU A 161 -6.99 10.84 -12.32
N GLN A 162 -6.34 11.28 -13.40
CA GLN A 162 -4.90 11.51 -13.43
C GLN A 162 -4.47 12.61 -12.46
N LYS A 163 -5.28 13.67 -12.33
CA LYS A 163 -5.06 14.75 -11.36
C LYS A 163 -5.19 14.23 -9.92
N TYR A 164 -6.18 13.37 -9.68
CA TYR A 164 -6.35 12.71 -8.38
C TYR A 164 -5.19 11.77 -8.06
N ALA A 165 -4.72 10.97 -9.01
CA ALA A 165 -3.51 10.13 -8.85
C ALA A 165 -2.28 10.98 -8.45
N LYS A 166 -2.05 12.11 -9.14
CA LYS A 166 -0.96 13.03 -8.78
C LYS A 166 -1.15 13.63 -7.38
N LYS A 167 -2.37 13.96 -6.98
CA LYS A 167 -2.67 14.45 -5.63
C LYS A 167 -2.26 13.40 -4.58
N ILE A 168 -2.58 12.13 -4.79
CA ILE A 168 -2.13 11.02 -3.93
C ILE A 168 -0.60 11.01 -3.84
N GLY A 169 0.09 11.08 -4.97
CA GLY A 169 1.56 11.12 -4.99
C GLY A 169 2.15 12.30 -4.20
N TYR A 170 1.57 13.50 -4.32
CA TYR A 170 2.03 14.66 -3.53
C TYR A 170 1.73 14.50 -2.04
N LEU A 171 0.53 14.04 -1.68
CA LEU A 171 0.16 13.85 -0.27
C LEU A 171 0.98 12.77 0.41
N SER A 172 1.40 11.75 -0.34
CA SER A 172 2.29 10.70 0.20
C SER A 172 3.63 11.25 0.69
N LEU A 173 4.05 12.46 0.24
CA LEU A 173 5.27 13.09 0.73
C LEU A 173 5.23 13.40 2.23
N PHE A 174 4.04 13.48 2.84
CA PHE A 174 3.91 13.57 4.30
C PHE A 174 4.58 12.40 5.03
N ASN A 175 4.68 11.23 4.38
CA ASN A 175 5.39 10.10 4.95
C ASN A 175 6.86 10.39 5.27
N PHE A 176 7.50 11.34 4.56
CA PHE A 176 8.88 11.74 4.84
C PHE A 176 9.03 12.64 6.09
N LEU A 177 7.92 13.15 6.63
CA LEU A 177 7.92 13.91 7.87
C LEU A 177 7.97 13.02 9.12
N ASN A 178 7.88 11.69 8.96
CA ASN A 178 8.05 10.77 10.07
C ASN A 178 9.52 10.78 10.55
N PRO A 179 9.79 11.18 11.82
CA PRO A 179 11.16 11.32 12.31
C PRO A 179 11.94 10.01 12.35
N ASN A 180 11.26 8.86 12.44
CA ASN A 180 11.92 7.55 12.47
C ASN A 180 12.68 7.26 11.15
N ILE A 181 12.24 7.80 10.00
CA ILE A 181 12.98 7.68 8.73
C ILE A 181 14.39 8.30 8.84
N TRP A 182 14.49 9.40 9.57
CA TRP A 182 15.71 10.19 9.68
C TRP A 182 16.50 9.89 10.95
N ARG A 183 16.13 8.86 11.71
CA ARG A 183 16.66 8.59 13.06
C ARG A 183 16.56 9.84 13.94
N GLY A 184 15.45 10.55 13.83
CA GLY A 184 15.20 11.78 14.57
C GLY A 184 15.20 11.55 16.07
N LYS A 185 15.72 12.51 16.82
CA LYS A 185 15.71 12.45 18.27
C LYS A 185 14.30 12.69 18.79
N LYS A 186 13.94 11.96 19.83
CA LYS A 186 12.71 12.22 20.59
C LYS A 186 12.76 13.62 21.19
N VAL A 187 11.66 14.31 21.20
CA VAL A 187 11.52 15.66 21.79
C VAL A 187 11.34 15.52 23.29
N GLN A 188 12.19 16.15 24.09
CA GLN A 188 12.03 16.17 25.54
C GLN A 188 11.00 17.21 25.94
N LEU A 189 9.88 16.76 26.52
CA LEU A 189 8.82 17.62 27.02
C LEU A 189 8.97 17.97 28.49
N SER A 190 9.53 17.05 29.30
CA SER A 190 9.88 17.25 30.70
C SER A 190 11.05 16.35 31.09
N GLU A 191 11.52 16.45 32.35
CA GLU A 191 12.59 15.57 32.85
C GLU A 191 12.30 14.08 32.65
N ASN A 192 11.03 13.69 32.68
CA ASN A 192 10.60 12.30 32.63
C ASN A 192 9.75 11.94 31.41
N THR A 193 9.61 12.85 30.42
CA THR A 193 8.71 12.64 29.29
C THR A 193 9.41 12.97 27.98
N LEU A 194 9.50 11.96 27.11
CA LEU A 194 9.93 12.10 25.72
C LEU A 194 8.73 11.94 24.78
N ALA A 195 8.70 12.71 23.71
CA ALA A 195 7.65 12.66 22.69
C ALA A 195 8.23 12.40 21.30
N THR A 196 7.52 11.63 20.48
CA THR A 196 7.83 11.46 19.08
C THR A 196 6.56 11.79 18.27
N PRO A 197 6.43 13.03 17.79
CA PRO A 197 5.35 13.36 16.85
C PRO A 197 5.63 12.72 15.50
N SER A 198 4.61 12.22 14.85
CA SER A 198 4.73 11.70 13.47
C SER A 198 3.48 11.97 12.67
N ILE A 199 3.66 12.11 11.37
CA ILE A 199 2.58 12.23 10.40
C ILE A 199 2.77 11.17 9.34
N SER A 200 1.69 10.57 8.87
CA SER A 200 1.71 9.55 7.84
C SER A 200 0.52 9.66 6.92
N PHE A 201 0.68 9.15 5.72
CA PHE A 201 -0.33 9.09 4.67
C PHE A 201 -0.53 7.64 4.26
N SER A 202 -1.78 7.24 4.03
CA SER A 202 -2.11 5.97 3.38
C SER A 202 -3.39 6.07 2.57
N LEU A 203 -3.56 5.10 1.66
CA LEU A 203 -4.81 4.87 0.97
C LEU A 203 -5.79 4.06 1.83
N ALA A 204 -7.05 4.20 1.52
CA ALA A 204 -8.16 3.47 2.09
C ALA A 204 -9.20 3.21 0.99
N PRO A 205 -10.16 2.28 1.18
CA PRO A 205 -11.15 1.95 0.15
C PRO A 205 -12.02 3.12 -0.31
N PHE A 206 -12.13 4.16 0.50
CA PHE A 206 -12.89 5.38 0.20
C PHE A 206 -12.01 6.56 -0.24
N GLY A 207 -10.70 6.34 -0.48
CA GLY A 207 -9.77 7.37 -0.92
C GLY A 207 -8.44 7.33 -0.18
N TYR A 208 -8.17 8.32 0.66
CA TYR A 208 -6.93 8.42 1.44
C TYR A 208 -7.18 9.07 2.80
N PHE A 209 -6.23 8.87 3.72
CA PHE A 209 -6.20 9.57 5.00
C PHE A 209 -4.80 10.06 5.34
N ILE A 210 -4.74 11.07 6.19
CA ILE A 210 -3.53 11.55 6.84
C ILE A 210 -3.74 11.33 8.33
N GLU A 211 -2.77 10.70 8.97
CA GLU A 211 -2.79 10.39 10.38
C GLU A 211 -1.68 11.17 11.09
N GLU A 212 -2.05 11.88 12.15
CA GLU A 212 -1.13 12.52 13.08
C GLU A 212 -1.04 11.67 14.35
N ASN A 213 0.17 11.37 14.78
CA ASN A 213 0.43 10.56 15.98
C ASN A 213 1.41 11.26 16.90
N MET A 214 1.23 11.03 18.18
CA MET A 214 2.16 11.43 19.23
C MET A 214 2.44 10.24 20.13
N SER A 215 3.63 9.70 20.05
CA SER A 215 4.10 8.67 21.00
C SER A 215 4.75 9.34 22.18
N LEU A 216 4.30 8.98 23.39
CA LEU A 216 4.84 9.51 24.64
C LEU A 216 5.53 8.39 25.43
N LEU A 217 6.77 8.59 25.78
CA LEU A 217 7.53 7.72 26.69
C LEU A 217 7.69 8.44 28.02
N ILE A 218 7.02 7.92 29.07
CA ILE A 218 6.98 8.52 30.40
C ILE A 218 7.78 7.64 31.37
N ASN A 219 8.72 8.22 32.09
CA ASN A 219 9.61 7.51 33.03
C ASN A 219 10.38 6.34 32.37
N ASN A 220 10.78 6.49 31.09
CA ASN A 220 11.43 5.44 30.30
C ASN A 220 10.60 4.14 30.21
N LYS A 221 9.28 4.25 30.20
CA LYS A 221 8.33 3.15 30.06
C LYS A 221 7.34 3.43 28.93
#